data_301a6b6f5cc5ecb0bfde013125d82b6d
#
_entry.id   301a6b6f5cc5ecb0bfde013125d82b6d
#
_cell.length_a   1.000
_cell.length_b   1.000
_cell.length_c   1.000
_cell.angle_alpha   90.00
_cell.angle_beta   90.00
_cell.angle_gamma   90.00
#
_symmetry.space_group_name_H-M   'P 1'
#
loop_
_entity.id
_entity.type
_entity.pdbx_description
1 polymer ?
#
loop_
_entity_poly.entity_id
_entity_poly.type
_entity_poly.pdbx_seq_one_letter_code
_entity_poly.pdbx_strand_id
1 'polypeptide(L)'
;KELTGMPGSAAESAFTYVPTSEGPNNIKLHNSQYVTPDRAVASATYSDKSNNHFSLIYEAWRGGYNYSYMTVNDMNGDGYNYDALYIPTDEQVASNEFRFASDDDRDRFMAYVHNSKYLSKHQGEYAEAYSVYSPWVHRLDFSYKHDFKVRIGNTVNKLQLSLDVKNVLNLFNSKWGVSKWMNNDIVEGRILKSENVDAEGYPVFSTPSVIGADTQTFVPSISIGQCWYASVGIKYMFN
;
A
#
# COMPACT_ATOMS: atom_id res chain seq x y z
N LYS A 1 5.88 -9.92 -12.31
CA LYS A 1 5.75 -11.03 -11.36
C LYS A 1 7.14 -11.60 -11.06
N GLU A 2 7.33 -12.16 -9.88
CA GLU A 2 8.58 -12.71 -9.38
C GLU A 2 8.36 -14.01 -8.62
N LEU A 3 9.43 -14.73 -8.31
CA LEU A 3 9.41 -15.97 -7.52
C LEU A 3 10.05 -15.80 -6.13
N THR A 4 10.52 -14.60 -5.77
CA THR A 4 11.21 -14.35 -4.52
C THR A 4 10.54 -13.23 -3.75
N GLY A 5 10.50 -13.33 -2.41
CA GLY A 5 9.84 -12.33 -1.57
C GLY A 5 10.72 -11.14 -1.16
N MET A 6 12.05 -11.30 -1.19
CA MET A 6 13.00 -10.28 -0.69
C MET A 6 14.19 -10.14 -1.65
N PRO A 7 14.20 -9.14 -2.53
CA PRO A 7 15.33 -8.86 -3.39
C PRO A 7 16.62 -8.62 -2.58
N GLY A 8 17.70 -9.27 -2.96
CA GLY A 8 19.00 -9.11 -2.31
C GLY A 8 19.20 -9.85 -0.99
N SER A 9 18.24 -10.62 -0.54
CA SER A 9 18.38 -11.52 0.61
C SER A 9 19.10 -12.82 0.23
N ALA A 10 19.58 -13.59 1.22
CA ALA A 10 20.08 -14.93 1.00
C ALA A 10 19.00 -15.82 0.35
N ALA A 11 19.40 -16.79 -0.48
CA ALA A 11 18.46 -17.65 -1.21
C ALA A 11 17.43 -18.32 -0.32
N GLU A 12 17.81 -18.74 0.87
CA GLU A 12 16.94 -19.34 1.88
C GLU A 12 15.80 -18.36 2.28
N SER A 13 16.15 -17.14 2.70
CA SER A 13 15.15 -16.13 3.08
C SER A 13 14.27 -15.71 1.92
N ALA A 14 14.82 -15.64 0.70
CA ALA A 14 14.08 -15.20 -0.47
C ALA A 14 12.89 -16.10 -0.81
N PHE A 15 12.99 -17.39 -0.52
CA PHE A 15 11.94 -18.37 -0.79
C PHE A 15 11.02 -18.60 0.41
N THR A 16 11.54 -18.55 1.62
CA THR A 16 10.77 -18.88 2.84
C THR A 16 9.81 -17.78 3.28
N TYR A 17 9.99 -16.54 2.82
CA TYR A 17 9.17 -15.39 3.20
C TYR A 17 8.10 -15.02 2.16
N VAL A 18 7.84 -15.87 1.17
CA VAL A 18 6.74 -15.68 0.22
C VAL A 18 5.50 -16.39 0.74
N PRO A 19 4.36 -15.72 0.91
CA PRO A 19 3.12 -16.38 1.27
C PRO A 19 2.71 -17.41 0.24
N THR A 20 2.55 -18.66 0.65
CA THR A 20 2.20 -19.79 -0.22
C THR A 20 1.11 -20.66 0.40
N SER A 21 0.42 -21.45 -0.42
CA SER A 21 -0.53 -22.47 0.02
C SER A 21 0.06 -23.89 0.05
N GLU A 22 1.28 -24.06 -0.46
CA GLU A 22 1.89 -25.39 -0.69
C GLU A 22 3.31 -25.47 -0.14
N GLY A 23 3.71 -24.47 0.67
CA GLY A 23 5.04 -24.38 1.28
C GLY A 23 6.12 -23.76 0.37
N PRO A 24 7.30 -23.45 0.95
CA PRO A 24 8.35 -22.67 0.29
C PRO A 24 9.02 -23.36 -0.89
N ASN A 25 8.84 -24.68 -1.05
CA ASN A 25 9.38 -25.44 -2.17
C ASN A 25 8.51 -25.41 -3.43
N ASN A 26 7.30 -24.85 -3.34
CA ASN A 26 6.34 -24.81 -4.45
C ASN A 26 5.79 -23.39 -4.67
N ILE A 27 6.68 -22.43 -4.81
CA ILE A 27 6.33 -21.03 -5.03
C ILE A 27 5.83 -20.83 -6.46
N LYS A 28 4.63 -20.28 -6.61
CA LYS A 28 4.05 -19.88 -7.89
C LYS A 28 4.45 -18.44 -8.23
N LEU A 29 4.36 -18.08 -9.51
CA LEU A 29 4.58 -16.70 -9.96
C LEU A 29 3.56 -15.76 -9.28
N HIS A 30 4.04 -14.81 -8.51
CA HIS A 30 3.23 -13.84 -7.76
C HIS A 30 3.62 -12.40 -8.08
N ASN A 31 2.89 -11.44 -7.55
CA ASN A 31 3.24 -10.03 -7.66
C ASN A 31 4.50 -9.72 -6.83
N SER A 32 5.27 -8.71 -7.23
CA SER A 32 6.37 -8.23 -6.41
C SER A 32 5.87 -7.42 -5.21
N GLN A 33 6.50 -7.58 -4.06
CA GLN A 33 6.19 -6.82 -2.86
C GLN A 33 6.37 -5.30 -3.07
N TYR A 34 7.37 -4.91 -3.87
CA TYR A 34 7.77 -3.51 -4.05
C TYR A 34 7.36 -2.90 -5.39
N VAL A 35 6.54 -3.59 -6.17
CA VAL A 35 6.09 -3.05 -7.45
C VAL A 35 5.06 -1.93 -7.27
N THR A 36 5.16 -0.91 -8.11
CA THR A 36 4.10 0.08 -8.33
C THR A 36 3.34 -0.35 -9.59
N PRO A 37 2.21 -1.08 -9.46
CA PRO A 37 1.53 -1.67 -10.60
C PRO A 37 0.91 -0.63 -11.53
N ASP A 38 0.48 0.47 -10.95
CA ASP A 38 -0.17 1.54 -11.69
C ASP A 38 0.41 2.90 -11.29
N ARG A 39 0.84 3.67 -12.29
CA ARG A 39 1.33 5.03 -12.13
C ARG A 39 0.95 5.87 -13.33
N ALA A 40 0.44 7.07 -13.08
CA ALA A 40 0.18 8.08 -14.09
C ALA A 40 0.88 9.39 -13.69
N VAL A 41 1.49 10.05 -14.67
CA VAL A 41 2.13 11.36 -14.48
C VAL A 41 1.66 12.27 -15.60
N ALA A 42 1.24 13.49 -15.25
CA ALA A 42 0.93 14.55 -16.20
C ALA A 42 1.61 15.84 -15.75
N SER A 43 2.11 16.61 -16.69
CA SER A 43 2.68 17.93 -16.43
C SER A 43 2.19 18.95 -17.43
N ALA A 44 2.02 20.19 -16.94
CA ALA A 44 1.70 21.34 -17.76
C ALA A 44 2.59 22.51 -17.35
N THR A 45 3.16 23.19 -18.34
CA THR A 45 3.96 24.39 -18.12
C THR A 45 3.43 25.52 -18.99
N TYR A 46 3.41 26.71 -18.44
CA TYR A 46 3.03 27.93 -19.14
C TYR A 46 3.99 29.05 -18.83
N SER A 47 4.40 29.78 -19.85
CA SER A 47 5.25 30.99 -19.70
C SER A 47 4.62 32.14 -20.47
N ASP A 48 4.50 33.29 -19.83
CA ASP A 48 3.99 34.50 -20.45
C ASP A 48 5.11 35.43 -20.94
N LYS A 49 4.70 36.48 -21.67
CA LYS A 49 5.63 37.50 -22.17
C LYS A 49 6.21 38.39 -21.05
N SER A 50 5.65 38.35 -19.86
CA SER A 50 6.08 39.10 -18.68
C SER A 50 7.08 38.31 -17.82
N ASN A 51 7.66 37.25 -18.37
CA ASN A 51 8.64 36.36 -17.72
C ASN A 51 8.08 35.63 -16.49
N ASN A 52 6.79 35.36 -16.45
CA ASN A 52 6.19 34.47 -15.48
C ASN A 52 6.18 33.05 -16.04
N HIS A 53 6.54 32.08 -15.20
CA HIS A 53 6.59 30.67 -15.52
C HIS A 53 5.78 29.89 -14.49
N PHE A 54 4.80 29.16 -14.95
CA PHE A 54 3.94 28.31 -14.13
C PHE A 54 4.15 26.85 -14.51
N SER A 55 4.19 25.98 -13.53
CA SER A 55 4.25 24.54 -13.76
C SER A 55 3.32 23.83 -12.80
N LEU A 56 2.60 22.83 -13.32
CA LEU A 56 1.81 21.90 -12.56
C LEU A 56 2.31 20.49 -12.88
N ILE A 57 2.49 19.67 -11.86
CA ILE A 57 2.84 18.27 -12.01
C ILE A 57 1.84 17.47 -11.18
N TYR A 58 1.06 16.66 -11.88
CA TYR A 58 0.15 15.72 -11.26
C TYR A 58 0.74 14.32 -11.33
N GLU A 59 0.70 13.60 -10.22
CA GLU A 59 1.10 12.22 -10.13
C GLU A 59 0.04 11.42 -9.39
N ALA A 60 -0.32 10.27 -9.95
CA ALA A 60 -1.18 9.29 -9.30
C ALA A 60 -0.51 7.92 -9.37
N TRP A 61 -0.51 7.19 -8.24
CA TRP A 61 0.02 5.83 -8.19
C TRP A 61 -0.69 5.00 -7.13
N ARG A 62 -0.56 3.69 -7.24
CA ARG A 62 -0.91 2.76 -6.17
C ARG A 62 0.17 1.69 -6.02
N GLY A 63 0.24 1.07 -4.84
CA GLY A 63 1.29 0.10 -4.54
C GLY A 63 2.59 0.77 -4.09
N GLY A 64 3.72 0.17 -4.47
CA GLY A 64 5.05 0.55 -4.00
C GLY A 64 5.48 -0.19 -2.74
N TYR A 65 4.54 -0.64 -1.93
CA TYR A 65 4.64 -1.73 -0.96
C TYR A 65 3.30 -2.46 -0.98
N ASN A 66 3.32 -3.72 -1.37
CA ASN A 66 2.12 -4.54 -1.54
C ASN A 66 2.09 -5.60 -0.44
N TYR A 67 0.89 -5.94 0.00
CA TYR A 67 0.64 -6.80 1.14
C TYR A 67 0.03 -8.11 0.70
N SER A 68 0.07 -9.08 1.60
CA SER A 68 -0.59 -10.38 1.48
C SER A 68 -1.54 -10.58 2.64
N TYR A 69 -2.58 -11.40 2.44
CA TYR A 69 -3.30 -11.96 3.56
C TYR A 69 -2.72 -13.34 3.90
N MET A 70 -2.45 -13.54 5.19
CA MET A 70 -1.80 -14.74 5.71
C MET A 70 -2.50 -15.24 6.97
N THR A 71 -2.18 -16.45 7.37
CA THR A 71 -2.50 -16.96 8.71
C THR A 71 -1.49 -16.48 9.76
N VAL A 72 -1.88 -16.48 11.02
CA VAL A 72 -1.03 -16.04 12.14
C VAL A 72 0.11 -17.04 12.40
N ASN A 73 -0.16 -18.32 12.21
CA ASN A 73 0.74 -19.43 12.51
C ASN A 73 0.90 -20.37 11.30
N ASP A 74 1.88 -21.25 11.42
CA ASP A 74 2.13 -22.34 10.48
C ASP A 74 0.91 -23.26 10.37
N MET A 75 0.37 -23.39 9.16
CA MET A 75 -0.84 -24.16 8.86
C MET A 75 -0.55 -25.54 8.30
N ASN A 76 0.58 -25.70 7.63
CA ASN A 76 0.93 -26.91 6.91
C ASN A 76 2.03 -27.73 7.62
N GLY A 77 2.59 -27.21 8.74
CA GLY A 77 3.59 -27.91 9.54
C GLY A 77 5.00 -27.91 8.92
N ASP A 78 5.29 -26.99 8.01
CA ASP A 78 6.61 -26.91 7.36
C ASP A 78 7.64 -26.08 8.16
N GLY A 79 7.22 -25.48 9.27
CA GLY A 79 8.06 -24.67 10.14
C GLY A 79 8.13 -23.19 9.77
N TYR A 80 7.39 -22.74 8.76
CA TYR A 80 7.36 -21.35 8.30
C TYR A 80 5.97 -20.74 8.47
N ASN A 81 5.89 -19.55 9.04
CA ASN A 81 4.63 -18.82 9.28
C ASN A 81 4.26 -17.90 8.09
N TYR A 82 4.38 -18.36 6.86
CA TYR A 82 4.06 -17.62 5.64
C TYR A 82 3.01 -18.35 4.80
N ASP A 83 2.02 -18.92 5.48
CA ASP A 83 0.91 -19.57 4.82
C ASP A 83 -0.10 -18.55 4.31
N ALA A 84 -0.43 -18.66 3.03
CA ALA A 84 -1.45 -17.85 2.40
C ALA A 84 -2.81 -18.12 3.03
N LEU A 85 -3.57 -17.06 3.31
CA LEU A 85 -4.91 -17.18 3.85
C LEU A 85 -5.83 -17.87 2.84
N TYR A 86 -6.50 -18.96 3.24
CA TYR A 86 -7.69 -19.44 2.55
C TYR A 86 -8.89 -18.59 2.97
N ILE A 87 -9.66 -18.11 2.00
CA ILE A 87 -10.80 -17.23 2.22
C ILE A 87 -12.07 -18.07 2.06
N PRO A 88 -12.71 -18.53 3.16
CA PRO A 88 -13.86 -19.41 3.04
C PRO A 88 -15.06 -18.72 2.38
N THR A 89 -15.90 -19.50 1.72
CA THR A 89 -17.19 -19.03 1.24
C THR A 89 -18.23 -19.02 2.37
N ASP A 90 -19.30 -18.26 2.18
CA ASP A 90 -20.41 -18.23 3.15
C ASP A 90 -21.05 -19.62 3.32
N GLU A 91 -21.11 -20.40 2.24
CA GLU A 91 -21.64 -21.76 2.27
C GLU A 91 -20.76 -22.72 3.09
N GLN A 92 -19.43 -22.62 2.95
CA GLN A 92 -18.49 -23.44 3.72
C GLN A 92 -18.57 -23.14 5.22
N VAL A 93 -18.75 -21.86 5.56
CA VAL A 93 -18.93 -21.44 6.96
C VAL A 93 -20.31 -21.91 7.49
N ALA A 94 -21.37 -21.74 6.71
CA ALA A 94 -22.72 -22.15 7.10
C ALA A 94 -22.87 -23.67 7.26
N SER A 95 -22.18 -24.45 6.42
CA SER A 95 -22.17 -25.92 6.48
C SER A 95 -21.21 -26.49 7.53
N ASN A 96 -20.46 -25.64 8.23
CA ASN A 96 -19.42 -26.02 9.17
C ASN A 96 -18.26 -26.83 8.52
N GLU A 97 -18.07 -26.68 7.22
CA GLU A 97 -16.89 -27.18 6.51
C GLU A 97 -15.64 -26.39 6.91
N PHE A 98 -15.79 -25.07 7.10
CA PHE A 98 -14.79 -24.20 7.68
C PHE A 98 -15.18 -23.84 9.11
N ARG A 99 -14.37 -24.27 10.10
CA ARG A 99 -14.75 -24.27 11.53
C ARG A 99 -14.05 -23.16 12.30
N PHE A 100 -14.82 -22.46 13.12
CA PHE A 100 -14.32 -21.45 14.04
C PHE A 100 -14.43 -21.92 15.50
N ALA A 101 -13.54 -21.40 16.35
CA ALA A 101 -13.51 -21.73 17.78
C ALA A 101 -14.74 -21.17 18.52
N SER A 102 -15.34 -20.10 17.98
CA SER A 102 -16.56 -19.49 18.52
C SER A 102 -17.36 -18.82 17.42
N ASP A 103 -18.67 -18.58 17.69
CA ASP A 103 -19.52 -17.76 16.81
C ASP A 103 -19.00 -16.34 16.69
N ASP A 104 -18.44 -15.76 17.75
CA ASP A 104 -17.83 -14.42 17.74
C ASP A 104 -16.63 -14.35 16.77
N ASP A 105 -15.74 -15.35 16.79
CA ASP A 105 -14.63 -15.43 15.83
C ASP A 105 -15.13 -15.49 14.39
N ARG A 106 -16.12 -16.33 14.13
CA ARG A 106 -16.76 -16.45 12.82
C ARG A 106 -17.33 -15.10 12.37
N ASP A 107 -18.16 -14.49 13.20
CA ASP A 107 -18.90 -13.30 12.84
C ASP A 107 -17.95 -12.11 12.60
N ARG A 108 -16.92 -11.95 13.41
CA ARG A 108 -15.88 -10.93 13.21
C ARG A 108 -15.08 -11.16 11.93
N PHE A 109 -14.65 -12.38 11.68
CA PHE A 109 -13.90 -12.72 10.46
C PHE A 109 -14.73 -12.49 9.20
N MET A 110 -15.94 -13.04 9.14
CA MET A 110 -16.79 -12.90 7.97
C MET A 110 -17.24 -11.46 7.73
N ALA A 111 -17.50 -10.67 8.79
CA ALA A 111 -17.76 -9.25 8.66
C ALA A 111 -16.57 -8.50 8.04
N TYR A 112 -15.34 -8.83 8.43
CA TYR A 112 -14.14 -8.27 7.82
C TYR A 112 -13.97 -8.71 6.36
N VAL A 113 -14.20 -9.99 6.05
CA VAL A 113 -14.14 -10.54 4.67
C VAL A 113 -15.11 -9.78 3.77
N HIS A 114 -16.36 -9.62 4.17
CA HIS A 114 -17.39 -8.92 3.37
C HIS A 114 -17.07 -7.44 3.15
N ASN A 115 -16.45 -6.77 4.13
CA ASN A 115 -16.07 -5.36 4.03
C ASN A 115 -14.75 -5.13 3.26
N SER A 116 -13.94 -6.16 3.09
CA SER A 116 -12.68 -6.07 2.34
C SER A 116 -12.91 -6.16 0.83
N LYS A 117 -12.43 -5.16 0.09
CA LYS A 117 -12.51 -5.17 -1.39
C LYS A 117 -11.79 -6.33 -2.06
N TYR A 118 -10.77 -6.86 -1.42
CA TYR A 118 -10.02 -8.00 -1.92
C TYR A 118 -10.68 -9.31 -1.50
N LEU A 119 -10.87 -9.53 -0.20
CA LEU A 119 -11.35 -10.81 0.33
C LEU A 119 -12.75 -11.16 -0.18
N SER A 120 -13.65 -10.18 -0.26
CA SER A 120 -15.03 -10.41 -0.75
C SER A 120 -15.12 -10.90 -2.21
N LYS A 121 -14.06 -10.72 -2.99
CA LYS A 121 -13.99 -11.15 -4.39
C LYS A 121 -13.25 -12.46 -4.60
N HIS A 122 -12.57 -12.96 -3.57
CA HIS A 122 -11.70 -14.13 -3.63
C HIS A 122 -12.12 -15.20 -2.62
N GLN A 123 -13.42 -15.23 -2.24
CA GLN A 123 -13.95 -16.31 -1.43
C GLN A 123 -13.85 -17.66 -2.17
N GLY A 124 -13.46 -18.70 -1.46
CA GLY A 124 -13.18 -20.03 -2.01
C GLY A 124 -11.77 -20.21 -2.57
N GLU A 125 -10.89 -19.20 -2.41
CA GLU A 125 -9.53 -19.21 -2.95
C GLU A 125 -8.49 -18.93 -1.84
N TYR A 126 -7.23 -19.29 -2.11
CA TYR A 126 -6.10 -18.81 -1.33
C TYR A 126 -5.71 -17.38 -1.78
N ALA A 127 -5.42 -16.53 -0.83
CA ALA A 127 -4.93 -15.17 -1.11
C ALA A 127 -3.61 -15.22 -1.89
N GLU A 128 -3.55 -14.54 -3.04
CA GLU A 128 -2.32 -14.44 -3.84
C GLU A 128 -1.30 -13.56 -3.12
N ALA A 129 -0.04 -13.97 -3.13
CA ALA A 129 1.06 -13.21 -2.53
C ALA A 129 1.17 -11.81 -3.15
N TYR A 130 1.31 -10.78 -2.30
CA TYR A 130 1.48 -9.38 -2.63
C TYR A 130 0.43 -8.80 -3.60
N SER A 131 -0.80 -9.32 -3.53
CA SER A 131 -1.92 -8.89 -4.38
C SER A 131 -2.77 -7.79 -3.76
N VAL A 132 -2.55 -7.47 -2.48
CA VAL A 132 -3.28 -6.44 -1.74
C VAL A 132 -2.53 -5.11 -1.87
N TYR A 133 -2.92 -4.31 -2.87
CA TYR A 133 -2.26 -3.04 -3.17
C TYR A 133 -2.73 -1.93 -2.25
N SER A 134 -1.79 -1.08 -1.81
CA SER A 134 -2.12 0.18 -1.17
C SER A 134 -3.04 1.03 -2.05
N PRO A 135 -4.00 1.78 -1.46
CA PRO A 135 -4.91 2.63 -2.22
C PRO A 135 -4.19 3.67 -3.07
N TRP A 136 -4.88 4.17 -4.10
CA TRP A 136 -4.38 5.26 -4.94
C TRP A 136 -4.01 6.50 -4.12
N VAL A 137 -2.86 7.06 -4.45
CA VAL A 137 -2.39 8.36 -3.97
C VAL A 137 -2.40 9.32 -5.15
N HIS A 138 -2.92 10.53 -4.93
CA HIS A 138 -3.00 11.58 -5.94
C HIS A 138 -2.27 12.81 -5.40
N ARG A 139 -1.22 13.28 -6.06
CA ARG A 139 -0.47 14.48 -5.69
C ARG A 139 -0.48 15.49 -6.81
N LEU A 140 -0.53 16.74 -6.43
CA LEU A 140 -0.37 17.87 -7.33
C LEU A 140 0.69 18.80 -6.76
N ASP A 141 1.71 19.06 -7.56
CA ASP A 141 2.77 20.03 -7.26
C ASP A 141 2.58 21.26 -8.12
N PHE A 142 2.82 22.42 -7.56
CA PHE A 142 2.77 23.70 -8.22
C PHE A 142 4.11 24.42 -8.09
N SER A 143 4.55 25.05 -9.20
CA SER A 143 5.73 25.93 -9.21
C SER A 143 5.39 27.22 -9.95
N TYR A 144 5.74 28.31 -9.36
CA TYR A 144 5.75 29.64 -9.98
C TYR A 144 7.13 30.25 -9.93
N LYS A 145 7.57 30.81 -11.07
CA LYS A 145 8.84 31.54 -11.14
C LYS A 145 8.64 32.85 -11.88
N HIS A 146 9.32 33.89 -11.44
CA HIS A 146 9.35 35.18 -12.12
C HIS A 146 10.79 35.64 -12.32
N ASP A 147 11.10 36.03 -13.55
CA ASP A 147 12.43 36.50 -13.94
C ASP A 147 12.47 38.02 -14.07
N PHE A 148 13.25 38.66 -13.19
CA PHE A 148 13.56 40.09 -13.28
C PHE A 148 14.84 40.28 -14.08
N LYS A 149 14.84 41.26 -15.02
CA LYS A 149 16.06 41.72 -15.69
C LYS A 149 16.68 42.80 -14.83
N VAL A 150 17.93 42.59 -14.39
CA VAL A 150 18.69 43.52 -13.53
C VAL A 150 19.90 43.98 -14.33
N ARG A 151 19.97 45.28 -14.64
CA ARG A 151 21.12 45.87 -15.33
C ARG A 151 22.15 46.34 -14.32
N ILE A 152 23.39 45.84 -14.42
CA ILE A 152 24.52 46.27 -13.61
C ILE A 152 25.64 46.66 -14.57
N GLY A 153 25.92 47.98 -14.62
CA GLY A 153 26.84 48.50 -15.61
C GLY A 153 26.38 48.25 -17.05
N ASN A 154 27.21 47.63 -17.86
CA ASN A 154 26.89 47.27 -19.25
C ASN A 154 26.30 45.87 -19.43
N THR A 155 26.14 45.08 -18.36
CA THR A 155 25.63 43.73 -18.43
C THR A 155 24.18 43.67 -17.97
N VAL A 156 23.39 42.76 -18.61
CA VAL A 156 22.01 42.45 -18.20
C VAL A 156 22.02 41.13 -17.50
N ASN A 157 21.85 41.16 -16.20
CA ASN A 157 21.78 40.02 -15.32
C ASN A 157 20.29 39.61 -15.13
N LYS A 158 20.08 38.44 -14.57
CA LYS A 158 18.77 37.91 -14.31
C LYS A 158 18.63 37.53 -12.84
N LEU A 159 17.60 38.04 -12.18
CA LEU A 159 17.19 37.62 -10.84
C LEU A 159 15.88 36.83 -10.99
N GLN A 160 15.87 35.58 -10.57
CA GLN A 160 14.67 34.74 -10.57
C GLN A 160 14.19 34.54 -9.14
N LEU A 161 12.92 34.83 -8.90
CA LEU A 161 12.20 34.42 -7.70
C LEU A 161 11.40 33.18 -8.01
N SER A 162 11.36 32.20 -7.09
CA SER A 162 10.53 31.01 -7.23
C SER A 162 9.70 30.76 -5.97
N LEU A 163 8.50 30.23 -6.19
CA LEU A 163 7.62 29.66 -5.19
C LEU A 163 7.27 28.25 -5.66
N ASP A 164 7.67 27.25 -4.90
CA ASP A 164 7.35 25.87 -5.16
C ASP A 164 6.46 25.34 -4.02
N VAL A 165 5.29 24.79 -4.36
CA VAL A 165 4.35 24.19 -3.41
C VAL A 165 4.21 22.71 -3.77
N LYS A 166 4.62 21.86 -2.86
CA LYS A 166 4.48 20.40 -2.99
C LYS A 166 3.21 19.91 -2.32
N ASN A 167 2.59 18.90 -2.96
CA ASN A 167 1.37 18.29 -2.48
C ASN A 167 0.22 19.29 -2.21
N VAL A 168 -0.07 20.13 -3.21
CA VAL A 168 -1.08 21.20 -3.12
C VAL A 168 -2.45 20.67 -2.70
N LEU A 169 -2.81 19.44 -3.10
CA LEU A 169 -4.09 18.84 -2.71
C LEU A 169 -4.21 18.69 -1.20
N ASN A 170 -3.10 18.42 -0.51
CA ASN A 170 -3.07 18.30 0.95
C ASN A 170 -3.28 19.64 1.66
N LEU A 171 -2.93 20.76 1.02
CA LEU A 171 -3.19 22.10 1.54
C LEU A 171 -4.71 22.36 1.69
N PHE A 172 -5.51 21.84 0.76
CA PHE A 172 -6.98 21.99 0.79
C PHE A 172 -7.66 20.96 1.68
N ASN A 173 -7.12 19.75 1.75
CA ASN A 173 -7.65 18.69 2.60
C ASN A 173 -6.51 17.79 3.06
N SER A 174 -6.28 17.73 4.38
CA SER A 174 -5.20 16.96 5.00
C SER A 174 -5.24 15.45 4.72
N LYS A 175 -6.35 14.92 4.21
CA LYS A 175 -6.49 13.51 3.82
C LYS A 175 -6.06 13.24 2.36
N TRP A 176 -5.88 14.27 1.55
CA TRP A 176 -5.50 14.14 0.15
C TRP A 176 -3.98 14.10 -0.02
N GLY A 177 -3.50 13.40 -1.03
CA GLY A 177 -2.09 13.25 -1.31
C GLY A 177 -1.28 12.49 -0.25
N VAL A 178 -1.96 11.72 0.60
CA VAL A 178 -1.36 10.95 1.69
C VAL A 178 -1.34 9.47 1.34
N SER A 179 -0.18 8.85 1.43
CA SER A 179 -0.03 7.40 1.29
C SER A 179 -0.70 6.68 2.46
N LYS A 180 -1.16 5.45 2.20
CA LYS A 180 -1.75 4.61 3.23
C LYS A 180 -0.95 3.32 3.35
N TRP A 181 -0.83 2.82 4.56
CA TRP A 181 -0.19 1.56 4.92
C TRP A 181 -1.24 0.57 5.39
N MET A 182 -0.93 -0.72 5.30
CA MET A 182 -1.77 -1.71 5.98
C MET A 182 -1.79 -1.40 7.48
N ASN A 183 -2.97 -1.49 8.07
CA ASN A 183 -3.17 -1.21 9.50
C ASN A 183 -2.31 -2.16 10.35
N ASN A 184 -1.58 -1.62 11.31
CA ASN A 184 -0.74 -2.41 12.21
C ASN A 184 -1.53 -3.42 13.05
N ASP A 185 -2.82 -3.17 13.31
CA ASP A 185 -3.69 -4.10 14.01
C ASP A 185 -3.88 -5.42 13.24
N ILE A 186 -3.72 -5.39 11.91
CA ILE A 186 -3.81 -6.57 11.03
C ILE A 186 -2.49 -7.35 10.96
N VAL A 187 -1.40 -6.82 11.55
CA VAL A 187 -0.06 -7.41 11.62
C VAL A 187 0.32 -8.18 10.34
N GLU A 188 0.84 -7.47 9.34
CA GLU A 188 1.30 -8.05 8.06
C GLU A 188 0.23 -8.82 7.26
N GLY A 189 -1.06 -8.56 7.50
CA GLY A 189 -2.16 -9.28 6.84
C GLY A 189 -2.56 -10.59 7.51
N ARG A 190 -2.08 -10.85 8.73
CA ARG A 190 -2.37 -12.06 9.50
C ARG A 190 -3.68 -11.90 10.27
N ILE A 191 -4.77 -12.41 9.69
CA ILE A 191 -6.13 -12.17 10.18
C ILE A 191 -6.86 -13.44 10.66
N LEU A 192 -6.23 -14.59 10.53
CA LEU A 192 -6.79 -15.89 10.93
C LEU A 192 -5.70 -16.71 11.61
N LYS A 193 -6.05 -17.36 12.71
CA LYS A 193 -5.15 -18.22 13.48
C LYS A 193 -5.72 -19.63 13.55
N SER A 194 -4.90 -20.65 13.30
CA SER A 194 -5.24 -22.03 13.62
C SER A 194 -5.04 -22.27 15.11
N GLU A 195 -6.06 -22.76 15.80
CA GLU A 195 -5.98 -23.06 17.23
C GLU A 195 -5.59 -24.51 17.48
N ASN A 196 -6.34 -25.42 16.91
CA ASN A 196 -6.19 -26.88 17.08
C ASN A 196 -6.91 -27.64 15.97
N VAL A 197 -6.89 -28.93 16.06
CA VAL A 197 -7.71 -29.84 15.25
C VAL A 197 -8.79 -30.40 16.18
N ASP A 198 -10.03 -30.44 15.72
CA ASP A 198 -11.14 -31.01 16.50
C ASP A 198 -11.09 -32.55 16.54
N ALA A 199 -12.08 -33.16 17.19
CA ALA A 199 -12.15 -34.60 17.34
C ALA A 199 -12.34 -35.36 16.03
N GLU A 200 -12.89 -34.71 15.00
CA GLU A 200 -13.08 -35.22 13.66
C GLU A 200 -11.89 -35.01 12.73
N GLY A 201 -10.85 -34.31 13.20
CA GLY A 201 -9.63 -34.05 12.43
C GLY A 201 -9.68 -32.78 11.56
N TYR A 202 -10.65 -31.90 11.75
CA TYR A 202 -10.74 -30.62 11.03
C TYR A 202 -10.03 -29.49 11.78
N PRO A 203 -9.33 -28.59 11.06
CA PRO A 203 -8.72 -27.42 11.69
C PRO A 203 -9.79 -26.47 12.21
N VAL A 204 -9.55 -25.92 13.41
CA VAL A 204 -10.42 -24.94 14.07
C VAL A 204 -9.68 -23.60 14.14
N PHE A 205 -10.37 -22.54 13.73
CA PHE A 205 -9.78 -21.22 13.59
C PHE A 205 -10.31 -20.22 14.61
N SER A 206 -9.45 -19.28 15.00
CA SER A 206 -9.85 -18.09 15.73
C SER A 206 -9.46 -16.82 14.97
N THR A 207 -10.14 -15.75 15.32
CA THR A 207 -9.93 -14.43 14.72
C THR A 207 -9.30 -13.51 15.75
N PRO A 208 -8.13 -12.89 15.47
CA PRO A 208 -7.55 -11.89 16.37
C PRO A 208 -8.60 -10.85 16.79
N SER A 209 -8.66 -10.51 18.08
CA SER A 209 -9.71 -9.65 18.65
C SER A 209 -9.82 -8.25 18.03
N VAL A 210 -8.76 -7.79 17.38
CA VAL A 210 -8.70 -6.52 16.65
C VAL A 210 -9.38 -6.56 15.28
N ILE A 211 -9.71 -7.75 14.78
CA ILE A 211 -10.36 -7.93 13.49
C ILE A 211 -11.87 -7.95 13.66
N GLY A 212 -12.58 -7.18 12.84
CA GLY A 212 -14.04 -7.11 12.83
C GLY A 212 -14.56 -6.18 11.74
N ALA A 213 -15.85 -5.91 11.75
CA ALA A 213 -16.55 -5.11 10.73
C ALA A 213 -15.95 -3.72 10.52
N ASP A 214 -15.51 -3.07 11.60
CA ASP A 214 -14.99 -1.69 11.58
C ASP A 214 -13.47 -1.62 11.33
N THR A 215 -12.80 -2.75 11.21
CA THR A 215 -11.35 -2.80 11.01
C THR A 215 -10.97 -2.29 9.63
N GLN A 216 -10.25 -1.16 9.60
CA GLN A 216 -9.75 -0.60 8.34
C GLN A 216 -8.51 -1.34 7.88
N THR A 217 -8.53 -1.87 6.66
CA THR A 217 -7.35 -2.54 6.05
C THR A 217 -6.17 -1.57 5.90
N PHE A 218 -6.44 -0.30 5.57
CA PHE A 218 -5.41 0.70 5.34
C PHE A 218 -5.64 1.96 6.16
N VAL A 219 -4.58 2.46 6.79
CA VAL A 219 -4.57 3.70 7.57
C VAL A 219 -3.63 4.73 6.94
N PRO A 220 -3.91 6.04 7.09
CA PRO A 220 -3.04 7.08 6.56
C PRO A 220 -1.66 7.06 7.20
N SER A 221 -0.62 7.31 6.40
CA SER A 221 0.74 7.58 6.91
C SER A 221 0.76 8.90 7.69
N ILE A 222 1.38 8.88 8.88
CA ILE A 222 1.57 10.07 9.72
C ILE A 222 2.93 10.76 9.49
N SER A 223 3.68 10.35 8.48
CA SER A 223 4.98 10.95 8.17
C SER A 223 4.84 12.40 7.72
N ILE A 224 5.71 13.29 8.21
CA ILE A 224 5.75 14.68 7.80
C ILE A 224 5.96 14.86 6.28
N GLY A 225 6.62 13.91 5.62
CA GLY A 225 6.79 13.89 4.16
C GLY A 225 5.49 13.69 3.37
N GLN A 226 4.37 13.41 4.05
CA GLN A 226 3.05 13.31 3.43
C GLN A 226 2.30 14.65 3.41
N CYS A 227 2.74 15.63 4.22
CA CYS A 227 2.12 16.95 4.28
C CYS A 227 2.54 17.81 3.08
N TRP A 228 1.76 18.84 2.79
CA TRP A 228 2.17 19.90 1.89
C TRP A 228 3.32 20.72 2.51
N TYR A 229 4.17 21.24 1.65
CA TYR A 229 5.14 22.27 2.06
C TYR A 229 5.40 23.23 0.89
N ALA A 230 5.81 24.44 1.24
CA ALA A 230 6.18 25.45 0.28
C ALA A 230 7.64 25.90 0.50
N SER A 231 8.32 26.18 -0.59
CA SER A 231 9.66 26.77 -0.58
C SER A 231 9.70 28.03 -1.45
N VAL A 232 10.44 29.02 -0.98
CA VAL A 232 10.74 30.25 -1.74
C VAL A 232 12.23 30.24 -2.07
N GLY A 233 12.57 30.48 -3.32
CA GLY A 233 13.93 30.51 -3.81
C GLY A 233 14.28 31.82 -4.50
N ILE A 234 15.54 32.24 -4.39
CA ILE A 234 16.12 33.35 -5.12
C ILE A 234 17.33 32.83 -5.88
N LYS A 235 17.36 33.03 -7.19
CA LYS A 235 18.49 32.66 -8.05
C LYS A 235 18.98 33.90 -8.81
N TYR A 236 20.24 34.22 -8.67
CA TYR A 236 20.88 35.27 -9.47
C TYR A 236 21.77 34.63 -10.53
N MET A 237 21.59 35.09 -11.79
CA MET A 237 22.35 34.64 -12.95
C MET A 237 23.04 35.86 -13.56
N PHE A 238 24.36 35.84 -13.57
CA PHE A 238 25.18 36.86 -14.19
C PHE A 238 25.62 36.44 -15.58
N ASN A 239 25.72 37.44 -16.45
CA ASN A 239 26.11 37.25 -17.86
C ASN A 239 27.49 37.97 -18.06
#